data_9474411da3be8683018fe9e214fb9d9b
#
_entry.id   9474411da3be8683018fe9e214fb9d9b
#
_cell.length_a   1.000
_cell.length_b   1.000
_cell.length_c   1.000
_cell.angle_alpha   90.00
_cell.angle_beta   90.00
_cell.angle_gamma   90.00
#
_symmetry.space_group_name_H-M   'P 1'
#
loop_
_entity.id
_entity.type
_entity.pdbx_description
1 polymer ?
#
loop_
_entity_poly.entity_id
_entity_poly.type
_entity_poly.pdbx_seq_one_letter_code
_entity_poly.pdbx_strand_id
1 'polypeptide(L)'
;MINNELKTSTGKKQSAQILITQPRPESEKSPYFELERKYSIQLTFHPFIMLAPISAREFRKQKIDLNTFSAVIFTSRNAIDHFFRMCEEMKVSISQDNKYFCITEAVALYLQKFILYRKRKVFYGANGTNKSMFDVINKHKENEKFLYVCSENQQDNDIVNWLKNNNCAFQLAFMYRSVSNDVHVVMDNKSFDIICFFTPSGVRSLFDNYPGFTQNGTLIGAFGNNTVKAGEDAGLCVDIKAPTLHTPSMISALDSYLSEISKVK
;
A
#
# COMPACT_ATOMS: atom_id res chain seq x y z
N MET A 1 -35.03 -10.49 7.31
CA MET A 1 -35.26 -11.35 6.14
C MET A 1 -34.96 -10.51 4.92
N ILE A 2 -33.78 -10.60 4.39
CA ILE A 2 -33.35 -9.89 3.17
C ILE A 2 -33.11 -10.97 2.13
N ASN A 3 -34.12 -11.20 1.28
CA ASN A 3 -33.97 -12.02 0.08
C ASN A 3 -33.17 -11.19 -0.95
N ASN A 4 -31.87 -11.36 -0.99
CA ASN A 4 -31.06 -10.94 -2.11
C ASN A 4 -30.86 -12.11 -3.06
N GLU A 5 -31.87 -12.38 -3.89
CA GLU A 5 -31.70 -13.19 -5.08
C GLU A 5 -30.78 -12.44 -6.06
N LEU A 6 -29.61 -13.04 -6.32
CA LEU A 6 -28.77 -12.65 -7.46
C LEU A 6 -29.64 -12.73 -8.72
N LYS A 7 -29.97 -11.55 -9.31
CA LYS A 7 -30.82 -11.45 -10.48
C LYS A 7 -30.18 -12.21 -11.64
N THR A 8 -30.74 -13.38 -11.93
CA THR A 8 -30.44 -14.15 -13.12
C THR A 8 -31.30 -13.65 -14.27
N SER A 9 -30.69 -12.90 -15.17
CA SER A 9 -31.24 -12.75 -16.53
C SER A 9 -30.54 -13.78 -17.42
N THR A 10 -31.37 -14.70 -17.97
CA THR A 10 -31.09 -15.65 -19.07
C THR A 10 -29.92 -16.65 -18.90
N GLY A 11 -30.21 -17.86 -18.46
CA GLY A 11 -29.80 -19.12 -19.08
C GLY A 11 -28.33 -19.58 -19.00
N LYS A 12 -27.36 -18.80 -18.50
CA LYS A 12 -26.01 -19.26 -18.14
C LYS A 12 -25.70 -18.74 -16.75
N LYS A 13 -25.31 -19.65 -15.85
CA LYS A 13 -24.84 -19.33 -14.50
C LYS A 13 -23.60 -18.45 -14.62
N GLN A 14 -23.80 -17.12 -14.57
CA GLN A 14 -22.71 -16.15 -14.70
C GLN A 14 -21.87 -16.27 -13.44
N SER A 15 -20.55 -16.48 -13.57
CA SER A 15 -19.63 -16.54 -12.44
C SER A 15 -19.62 -15.19 -11.73
N ALA A 16 -19.64 -15.19 -10.38
CA ALA A 16 -19.59 -13.96 -9.63
C ALA A 16 -18.31 -13.17 -9.95
N GLN A 17 -18.46 -11.86 -10.17
CA GLN A 17 -17.37 -10.94 -10.51
C GLN A 17 -16.91 -10.20 -9.24
N ILE A 18 -15.67 -10.36 -8.86
CA ILE A 18 -15.12 -9.73 -7.65
C ILE A 18 -13.95 -8.83 -8.02
N LEU A 19 -14.01 -7.57 -7.59
CA LEU A 19 -12.93 -6.60 -7.77
C LEU A 19 -12.08 -6.51 -6.48
N ILE A 20 -10.80 -6.78 -6.61
CA ILE A 20 -9.80 -6.62 -5.58
C ILE A 20 -9.03 -5.33 -5.86
N THR A 21 -9.17 -4.32 -4.98
CA THR A 21 -8.57 -2.99 -5.20
C THR A 21 -7.08 -2.92 -4.86
N GLN A 22 -6.37 -4.01 -5.15
CA GLN A 22 -4.93 -4.18 -4.99
C GLN A 22 -4.29 -4.66 -6.30
N PRO A 23 -2.96 -4.55 -6.44
CA PRO A 23 -2.24 -5.17 -7.56
C PRO A 23 -2.46 -6.69 -7.60
N ARG A 24 -2.46 -7.25 -8.81
CA ARG A 24 -2.49 -8.71 -9.00
C ARG A 24 -1.29 -9.34 -8.30
N PRO A 25 -1.45 -10.43 -7.53
CA PRO A 25 -0.34 -11.17 -6.96
C PRO A 25 0.61 -11.68 -8.04
N GLU A 26 1.94 -11.54 -7.80
CA GLU A 26 2.97 -12.03 -8.73
C GLU A 26 3.03 -13.57 -8.75
N SER A 27 2.73 -14.22 -7.63
CA SER A 27 2.79 -15.68 -7.51
C SER A 27 1.48 -16.32 -7.94
N GLU A 28 1.54 -17.22 -8.90
CA GLU A 28 0.40 -18.07 -9.31
C GLU A 28 -0.09 -19.02 -8.20
N LYS A 29 0.68 -19.17 -7.11
CA LYS A 29 0.28 -19.92 -5.89
C LYS A 29 -0.49 -19.04 -4.90
N SER A 30 -0.87 -17.83 -5.28
CA SER A 30 -1.66 -16.97 -4.39
C SER A 30 -2.99 -17.64 -4.02
N PRO A 31 -3.41 -17.61 -2.74
CA PRO A 31 -4.68 -18.14 -2.30
C PRO A 31 -5.90 -17.52 -2.99
N TYR A 32 -5.77 -16.35 -3.59
CA TYR A 32 -6.82 -15.75 -4.43
C TYR A 32 -7.17 -16.65 -5.62
N PHE A 33 -6.18 -17.24 -6.30
CA PHE A 33 -6.43 -18.12 -7.44
C PHE A 33 -7.00 -19.47 -7.04
N GLU A 34 -6.76 -19.92 -5.80
CA GLU A 34 -7.45 -21.08 -5.23
C GLU A 34 -8.94 -20.79 -5.02
N LEU A 35 -9.25 -19.57 -4.55
CA LEU A 35 -10.63 -19.11 -4.36
C LEU A 35 -11.40 -19.07 -5.69
N GLU A 36 -10.78 -18.56 -6.77
CA GLU A 36 -11.36 -18.55 -8.11
C GLU A 36 -11.75 -19.96 -8.56
N ARG A 37 -10.84 -20.92 -8.40
CA ARG A 37 -11.08 -22.32 -8.81
C ARG A 37 -12.15 -22.99 -7.94
N LYS A 38 -12.11 -22.78 -6.62
CA LYS A 38 -13.02 -23.40 -5.65
C LYS A 38 -14.47 -23.02 -5.89
N TYR A 39 -14.74 -21.75 -6.18
CA TYR A 39 -16.10 -21.22 -6.29
C TYR A 39 -16.51 -20.88 -7.73
N SER A 40 -15.65 -21.12 -8.72
CA SER A 40 -15.87 -20.75 -10.12
C SER A 40 -16.26 -19.27 -10.27
N ILE A 41 -15.59 -18.40 -9.54
CA ILE A 41 -15.73 -16.95 -9.59
C ILE A 41 -14.67 -16.33 -10.51
N GLN A 42 -14.79 -15.05 -10.82
CA GLN A 42 -13.80 -14.30 -11.58
C GLN A 42 -13.26 -13.15 -10.73
N LEU A 43 -11.94 -13.16 -10.47
CA LEU A 43 -11.26 -12.08 -9.76
C LEU A 43 -10.64 -11.08 -10.75
N THR A 44 -10.96 -9.82 -10.57
CA THR A 44 -10.30 -8.70 -11.25
C THR A 44 -9.45 -7.96 -10.22
N PHE A 45 -8.19 -7.74 -10.54
CA PHE A 45 -7.26 -6.96 -9.69
C PHE A 45 -6.99 -5.62 -10.35
N HIS A 46 -7.28 -4.54 -9.63
CA HIS A 46 -6.93 -3.20 -10.07
C HIS A 46 -6.65 -2.31 -8.86
N PRO A 47 -5.40 -1.81 -8.68
CA PRO A 47 -5.10 -0.95 -7.55
C PRO A 47 -5.82 0.39 -7.70
N PHE A 48 -6.59 0.79 -6.68
CA PHE A 48 -7.30 2.07 -6.65
C PHE A 48 -6.38 3.23 -6.23
N ILE A 49 -5.21 2.91 -5.69
CA ILE A 49 -4.18 3.86 -5.28
C ILE A 49 -2.89 3.53 -5.98
N MET A 50 -2.24 4.54 -6.50
CA MET A 50 -0.90 4.45 -7.07
C MET A 50 0.06 5.43 -6.39
N LEU A 51 1.36 5.16 -6.51
CA LEU A 51 2.39 6.08 -6.06
C LEU A 51 2.79 7.00 -7.23
N ALA A 52 2.55 8.29 -7.06
CA ALA A 52 3.00 9.30 -8.01
C ALA A 52 4.30 9.95 -7.53
N PRO A 53 5.29 10.14 -8.43
CA PRO A 53 6.51 10.85 -8.10
C PRO A 53 6.24 12.34 -7.84
N ILE A 54 6.93 12.93 -6.87
CA ILE A 54 7.05 14.37 -6.73
C ILE A 54 8.13 14.85 -7.72
N SER A 55 7.82 15.89 -8.49
CA SER A 55 8.76 16.47 -9.46
C SER A 55 9.94 17.20 -8.79
N ALA A 56 11.08 17.31 -9.44
CA ALA A 56 12.22 18.06 -8.93
C ALA A 56 11.86 19.54 -8.66
N ARG A 57 10.97 20.15 -9.48
CA ARG A 57 10.47 21.50 -9.25
C ARG A 57 9.71 21.62 -7.93
N GLU A 58 8.90 20.64 -7.62
CA GLU A 58 8.11 20.59 -6.39
C GLU A 58 8.99 20.24 -5.18
N PHE A 59 9.94 19.32 -5.34
CA PHE A 59 10.89 18.95 -4.29
C PHE A 59 11.77 20.15 -3.85
N ARG A 60 12.19 21.03 -4.77
CA ARG A 60 12.94 22.25 -4.43
C ARG A 60 12.21 23.16 -3.44
N LYS A 61 10.88 23.12 -3.39
CA LYS A 61 10.09 23.91 -2.42
C LYS A 61 10.29 23.41 -0.98
N GLN A 62 10.72 22.17 -0.79
CA GLN A 62 11.04 21.61 0.54
C GLN A 62 12.36 22.17 1.09
N LYS A 63 13.17 22.84 0.26
CA LYS A 63 14.47 23.47 0.63
C LYS A 63 15.43 22.48 1.29
N ILE A 64 15.48 21.24 0.77
CA ILE A 64 16.36 20.16 1.24
C ILE A 64 17.59 20.13 0.35
N ASP A 65 18.77 20.27 0.95
CA ASP A 65 20.04 19.97 0.28
C ASP A 65 20.43 18.52 0.63
N LEU A 66 20.34 17.62 -0.34
CA LEU A 66 20.60 16.19 -0.18
C LEU A 66 22.05 15.89 0.25
N ASN A 67 23.01 16.77 -0.06
CA ASN A 67 24.41 16.59 0.29
C ASN A 67 24.71 16.85 1.77
N THR A 68 23.79 17.46 2.50
CA THR A 68 23.98 17.79 3.92
C THR A 68 23.70 16.62 4.86
N PHE A 69 23.24 15.49 4.34
CA PHE A 69 22.90 14.31 5.12
C PHE A 69 23.98 13.24 4.96
N SER A 70 24.37 12.63 6.08
CA SER A 70 25.34 11.55 6.11
C SER A 70 24.68 10.17 6.08
N ALA A 71 23.37 10.12 6.32
CA ALA A 71 22.59 8.88 6.38
C ALA A 71 21.21 9.03 5.74
N VAL A 72 20.72 7.96 5.09
CA VAL A 72 19.38 7.93 4.49
C VAL A 72 18.60 6.73 5.04
N ILE A 73 17.32 6.96 5.42
CA ILE A 73 16.41 5.93 5.91
C ILE A 73 15.43 5.54 4.80
N PHE A 74 15.33 4.21 4.53
CA PHE A 74 14.42 3.64 3.55
C PHE A 74 13.53 2.56 4.17
N THR A 75 12.22 2.71 4.00
CA THR A 75 11.22 1.72 4.46
C THR A 75 10.63 0.88 3.34
N SER A 76 10.98 1.16 2.08
CA SER A 76 10.49 0.42 0.92
C SER A 76 11.43 0.56 -0.28
N ARG A 77 11.28 -0.34 -1.27
CA ARG A 77 11.96 -0.23 -2.56
C ARG A 77 11.54 1.04 -3.31
N ASN A 78 10.26 1.41 -3.24
CA ASN A 78 9.75 2.63 -3.86
C ASN A 78 10.47 3.89 -3.32
N ALA A 79 10.76 3.94 -2.02
CA ALA A 79 11.51 5.04 -1.44
C ALA A 79 12.93 5.14 -2.02
N ILE A 80 13.58 4.01 -2.27
CA ILE A 80 14.89 3.96 -2.92
C ILE A 80 14.80 4.45 -4.37
N ASP A 81 13.86 3.92 -5.16
CA ASP A 81 13.67 4.33 -6.56
C ASP A 81 13.43 5.83 -6.68
N HIS A 82 12.54 6.38 -5.85
CA HIS A 82 12.24 7.81 -5.86
C HIS A 82 13.40 8.69 -5.35
N PHE A 83 14.21 8.21 -4.41
CA PHE A 83 15.39 8.92 -3.95
C PHE A 83 16.43 9.05 -5.06
N PHE A 84 16.82 7.94 -5.70
CA PHE A 84 17.83 8.00 -6.76
C PHE A 84 17.33 8.70 -8.02
N ARG A 85 16.05 8.55 -8.38
CA ARG A 85 15.42 9.38 -9.41
C ARG A 85 15.53 10.87 -9.08
N MET A 86 15.25 11.27 -7.84
CA MET A 86 15.37 12.67 -7.42
C MET A 86 16.80 13.15 -7.46
N CYS A 87 17.78 12.34 -7.06
CA CYS A 87 19.21 12.68 -7.18
C CYS A 87 19.60 12.92 -8.64
N GLU A 88 19.13 12.10 -9.56
CA GLU A 88 19.37 12.24 -10.99
C GLU A 88 18.76 13.54 -11.55
N GLU A 89 17.46 13.77 -11.30
CA GLU A 89 16.74 14.98 -11.74
C GLU A 89 17.34 16.28 -11.16
N MET A 90 17.86 16.22 -9.95
CA MET A 90 18.50 17.34 -9.28
C MET A 90 19.99 17.48 -9.63
N LYS A 91 20.56 16.50 -10.34
CA LYS A 91 22.00 16.40 -10.66
C LYS A 91 22.87 16.39 -9.41
N VAL A 92 22.43 15.69 -8.37
CA VAL A 92 23.13 15.54 -7.09
C VAL A 92 23.82 14.17 -7.05
N SER A 93 25.13 14.18 -6.81
CA SER A 93 25.91 12.96 -6.58
C SER A 93 26.00 12.68 -5.08
N ILE A 94 25.42 11.59 -4.64
CA ILE A 94 25.48 11.20 -3.22
C ILE A 94 26.86 10.65 -2.88
N SER A 95 27.42 11.08 -1.76
CA SER A 95 28.73 10.64 -1.30
C SER A 95 28.77 9.12 -1.11
N GLN A 96 29.89 8.51 -1.52
CA GLN A 96 30.13 7.09 -1.23
C GLN A 96 30.29 6.79 0.27
N ASP A 97 30.40 7.82 1.10
CA ASP A 97 30.48 7.69 2.54
C ASP A 97 29.13 7.67 3.23
N ASN A 98 28.04 7.98 2.51
CA ASN A 98 26.70 7.93 3.06
C ASN A 98 26.37 6.54 3.57
N LYS A 99 25.64 6.51 4.69
CA LYS A 99 25.09 5.30 5.29
C LYS A 99 23.62 5.16 4.93
N TYR A 100 23.16 3.93 4.86
CA TYR A 100 21.78 3.61 4.49
C TYR A 100 21.17 2.71 5.55
N PHE A 101 19.99 3.10 6.04
CA PHE A 101 19.24 2.39 7.07
C PHE A 101 17.94 1.89 6.48
N CYS A 102 17.77 0.57 6.42
CA CYS A 102 16.66 -0.07 5.73
C CYS A 102 15.78 -0.84 6.72
N ILE A 103 14.48 -0.89 6.47
CA ILE A 103 13.54 -1.61 7.32
C ILE A 103 13.79 -3.13 7.29
N THR A 104 14.21 -3.67 6.15
CA THR A 104 14.50 -5.10 5.94
C THR A 104 15.78 -5.31 5.14
N GLU A 105 16.31 -6.54 5.22
CA GLU A 105 17.41 -6.98 4.36
C GLU A 105 17.06 -6.91 2.87
N ALA A 106 15.83 -7.29 2.50
CA ALA A 106 15.37 -7.25 1.11
C ALA A 106 15.37 -5.82 0.52
N VAL A 107 15.05 -4.80 1.34
CA VAL A 107 15.17 -3.39 0.97
C VAL A 107 16.64 -2.98 0.88
N ALA A 108 17.47 -3.42 1.83
CA ALA A 108 18.90 -3.12 1.84
C ALA A 108 19.62 -3.71 0.61
N LEU A 109 19.33 -4.95 0.24
CA LEU A 109 19.89 -5.59 -0.94
C LEU A 109 19.45 -4.91 -2.25
N TYR A 110 18.27 -4.31 -2.27
CA TYR A 110 17.78 -3.57 -3.45
C TYR A 110 18.64 -2.36 -3.80
N LEU A 111 19.35 -1.77 -2.81
CA LEU A 111 20.31 -0.68 -3.03
C LEU A 111 21.44 -1.04 -4.01
N GLN A 112 21.76 -2.33 -4.20
CA GLN A 112 22.78 -2.77 -5.15
C GLN A 112 22.52 -2.31 -6.59
N LYS A 113 21.28 -1.96 -6.92
CA LYS A 113 20.94 -1.40 -8.23
C LYS A 113 21.48 0.01 -8.45
N PHE A 114 21.78 0.73 -7.38
CA PHE A 114 22.07 2.17 -7.42
C PHE A 114 23.44 2.53 -6.85
N ILE A 115 23.99 1.71 -5.96
CA ILE A 115 25.25 2.00 -5.28
C ILE A 115 26.20 0.79 -5.29
N LEU A 116 27.50 1.07 -5.13
CA LEU A 116 28.44 0.03 -4.74
C LEU A 116 28.15 -0.42 -3.31
N TYR A 117 27.52 -1.58 -3.17
CA TYR A 117 27.08 -2.11 -1.88
C TYR A 117 28.27 -2.44 -0.97
N ARG A 118 28.31 -1.79 0.20
CA ARG A 118 29.32 -2.03 1.22
C ARG A 118 28.63 -2.34 2.54
N LYS A 119 28.83 -3.55 3.09
CA LYS A 119 28.20 -4.01 4.36
C LYS A 119 28.36 -3.01 5.51
N ARG A 120 29.49 -2.31 5.58
CA ARG A 120 29.77 -1.29 6.63
C ARG A 120 28.99 0.02 6.46
N LYS A 121 28.28 0.20 5.35
CA LYS A 121 27.51 1.41 5.03
C LYS A 121 25.99 1.15 4.90
N VAL A 122 25.60 -0.11 4.86
CA VAL A 122 24.19 -0.50 4.69
C VAL A 122 23.75 -1.32 5.89
N PHE A 123 22.78 -0.81 6.62
CA PHE A 123 22.28 -1.36 7.87
C PHE A 123 20.78 -1.66 7.72
N TYR A 124 20.28 -2.71 8.37
CA TYR A 124 18.87 -3.08 8.30
C TYR A 124 18.38 -3.76 9.58
N GLY A 125 17.06 -3.66 9.80
CA GLY A 125 16.40 -4.34 10.92
C GLY A 125 16.33 -5.85 10.68
N ALA A 126 16.53 -6.63 11.74
CA ALA A 126 16.64 -8.10 11.66
C ALA A 126 15.33 -8.80 11.27
N ASN A 127 14.16 -8.22 11.59
CA ASN A 127 12.86 -8.87 11.42
C ASN A 127 11.81 -8.00 10.69
N GLY A 128 12.23 -6.91 10.07
CA GLY A 128 11.34 -6.02 9.31
C GLY A 128 10.39 -5.16 10.14
N THR A 129 10.54 -5.13 11.46
CA THR A 129 9.76 -4.25 12.33
C THR A 129 10.45 -2.90 12.52
N ASN A 130 9.65 -1.84 12.77
CA ASN A 130 10.19 -0.53 13.13
C ASN A 130 11.15 -0.63 14.33
N LYS A 131 10.82 -1.44 15.34
CA LYS A 131 11.66 -1.64 16.54
C LYS A 131 13.05 -2.13 16.17
N SER A 132 13.16 -3.16 15.33
CA SER A 132 14.47 -3.69 14.93
C SER A 132 15.32 -2.70 14.12
N MET A 133 14.65 -1.84 13.32
CA MET A 133 15.33 -0.74 12.63
C MET A 133 15.79 0.35 13.61
N PHE A 134 14.99 0.68 14.62
CA PHE A 134 15.34 1.64 15.66
C PHE A 134 16.56 1.21 16.46
N ASP A 135 16.67 -0.08 16.79
CA ASP A 135 17.85 -0.63 17.49
C ASP A 135 19.14 -0.43 16.68
N VAL A 136 19.04 -0.47 15.35
CA VAL A 136 20.18 -0.22 14.48
C VAL A 136 20.49 1.28 14.36
N ILE A 137 19.48 2.12 14.15
CA ILE A 137 19.66 3.58 14.07
C ILE A 137 20.25 4.12 15.38
N ASN A 138 19.81 3.62 16.54
CA ASN A 138 20.26 4.06 17.85
C ASN A 138 21.78 3.93 18.05
N LYS A 139 22.41 2.96 17.39
CA LYS A 139 23.88 2.77 17.43
C LYS A 139 24.67 3.84 16.66
N HIS A 140 23.97 4.63 15.84
CA HIS A 140 24.59 5.59 14.92
C HIS A 140 24.07 7.02 15.10
N LYS A 141 23.00 7.24 15.87
CA LYS A 141 22.25 8.50 15.93
C LYS A 141 23.08 9.73 16.30
N GLU A 142 24.11 9.55 17.13
CA GLU A 142 24.95 10.67 17.60
C GLU A 142 25.87 11.24 16.49
N ASN A 143 26.18 10.44 15.47
CA ASN A 143 27.17 10.77 14.45
C ASN A 143 26.56 11.00 13.07
N GLU A 144 25.24 10.86 12.92
CA GLU A 144 24.59 10.92 11.62
C GLU A 144 23.49 11.98 11.61
N LYS A 145 23.38 12.64 10.45
CA LYS A 145 22.23 13.45 10.10
C LYS A 145 21.38 12.67 9.08
N PHE A 146 20.19 12.29 9.48
CA PHE A 146 19.33 11.40 8.71
C PHE A 146 18.43 12.15 7.75
N LEU A 147 18.31 11.63 6.52
CA LEU A 147 17.25 11.96 5.59
C LEU A 147 16.25 10.79 5.59
N TYR A 148 15.03 11.02 6.04
CA TYR A 148 13.99 9.99 5.94
C TYR A 148 13.16 10.21 4.67
N VAL A 149 13.34 9.31 3.69
CA VAL A 149 12.62 9.34 2.41
C VAL A 149 11.28 8.66 2.58
N CYS A 150 10.21 9.42 2.42
CA CYS A 150 8.85 8.91 2.65
C CYS A 150 7.83 9.56 1.70
N SER A 151 6.60 9.03 1.75
CA SER A 151 5.45 9.62 1.07
C SER A 151 5.01 10.90 1.79
N GLU A 152 4.51 11.87 1.05
CA GLU A 152 3.92 13.10 1.57
C GLU A 152 2.78 12.81 2.59
N ASN A 153 2.11 11.67 2.44
CA ASN A 153 1.04 11.23 3.34
C ASN A 153 1.55 10.61 4.67
N GLN A 154 2.88 10.51 4.88
CA GLN A 154 3.51 9.85 6.03
C GLN A 154 4.24 10.82 6.95
N GLN A 155 3.74 12.04 7.10
CA GLN A 155 4.35 13.09 7.92
C GLN A 155 4.35 12.76 9.43
N ASP A 156 3.39 11.96 9.87
CA ASP A 156 3.26 11.53 11.26
C ASP A 156 3.11 10.00 11.31
N ASN A 157 4.18 9.36 11.70
CA ASN A 157 4.24 7.90 11.84
C ASN A 157 5.22 7.51 12.94
N ASP A 158 5.23 6.23 13.32
CA ASP A 158 6.08 5.69 14.40
C ASP A 158 7.57 6.02 14.21
N ILE A 159 8.05 6.05 12.97
CA ILE A 159 9.48 6.34 12.68
C ILE A 159 9.79 7.81 13.00
N VAL A 160 8.93 8.72 12.53
CA VAL A 160 9.07 10.15 12.80
C VAL A 160 9.00 10.43 14.29
N ASN A 161 8.04 9.82 14.97
CA ASN A 161 7.86 9.98 16.42
C ASN A 161 9.06 9.44 17.17
N TRP A 162 9.58 8.28 16.76
CA TRP A 162 10.77 7.71 17.37
C TRP A 162 12.02 8.60 17.17
N LEU A 163 12.25 9.09 15.95
CA LEU A 163 13.37 9.99 15.64
C LEU A 163 13.33 11.28 16.47
N LYS A 164 12.15 11.88 16.63
CA LYS A 164 11.92 13.06 17.48
C LYS A 164 12.23 12.75 18.94
N ASN A 165 11.63 11.69 19.48
CA ASN A 165 11.75 11.31 20.90
C ASN A 165 13.18 10.89 21.29
N ASN A 166 14.01 10.48 20.33
CA ASN A 166 15.41 10.10 20.58
C ASN A 166 16.41 11.19 20.16
N ASN A 167 15.94 12.43 19.94
CA ASN A 167 16.75 13.60 19.58
C ASN A 167 17.68 13.36 18.37
N CYS A 168 17.24 12.56 17.41
CA CYS A 168 18.01 12.35 16.18
C CYS A 168 18.01 13.63 15.33
N ALA A 169 19.16 13.96 14.73
CA ALA A 169 19.21 15.00 13.70
C ALA A 169 18.62 14.42 12.41
N PHE A 170 17.41 14.85 12.01
CA PHE A 170 16.76 14.32 10.82
C PHE A 170 15.91 15.34 10.07
N GLN A 171 15.63 15.03 8.81
CA GLN A 171 14.65 15.75 7.98
C GLN A 171 13.84 14.76 7.14
N LEU A 172 12.55 15.07 6.94
CA LEU A 172 11.68 14.30 6.04
C LEU A 172 11.89 14.78 4.61
N ALA A 173 12.00 13.85 3.68
CA ALA A 173 12.07 14.12 2.25
C ALA A 173 10.88 13.47 1.56
N PHE A 174 9.88 14.27 1.20
CA PHE A 174 8.72 13.79 0.44
C PHE A 174 9.10 13.69 -1.04
N MET A 175 9.25 12.49 -1.55
CA MET A 175 9.67 12.25 -2.92
C MET A 175 8.62 11.57 -3.78
N TYR A 176 7.53 11.14 -3.16
CA TYR A 176 6.35 10.55 -3.79
C TYR A 176 5.10 10.78 -2.93
N ARG A 177 3.94 10.54 -3.51
CA ARG A 177 2.65 10.59 -2.82
C ARG A 177 1.73 9.49 -3.30
N SER A 178 0.79 9.08 -2.44
CA SER A 178 -0.31 8.21 -2.85
C SER A 178 -1.39 9.06 -3.50
N VAL A 179 -1.80 8.69 -4.69
CA VAL A 179 -2.87 9.35 -5.45
C VAL A 179 -3.92 8.34 -5.87
N SER A 180 -5.14 8.80 -6.10
CA SER A 180 -6.17 8.00 -6.74
C SER A 180 -5.70 7.53 -8.11
N ASN A 181 -5.93 6.24 -8.41
CA ASN A 181 -5.68 5.69 -9.73
C ASN A 181 -6.91 5.88 -10.62
N ASP A 182 -6.76 5.76 -11.93
CA ASP A 182 -7.87 5.69 -12.86
C ASP A 182 -8.58 4.34 -12.73
N VAL A 183 -9.80 4.34 -12.20
CA VAL A 183 -10.61 3.13 -12.04
C VAL A 183 -11.65 2.95 -13.13
N HIS A 184 -11.81 3.93 -14.04
CA HIS A 184 -12.71 3.85 -15.20
C HIS A 184 -12.31 2.68 -16.11
N VAL A 185 -11.01 2.43 -16.25
CA VAL A 185 -10.42 1.32 -17.02
C VAL A 185 -11.04 -0.04 -16.68
N VAL A 186 -11.45 -0.24 -15.42
CA VAL A 186 -11.96 -1.52 -14.94
C VAL A 186 -13.46 -1.49 -14.65
N MET A 187 -14.02 -0.33 -14.30
CA MET A 187 -15.39 -0.22 -13.83
C MET A 187 -16.39 0.20 -14.93
N ASP A 188 -15.97 0.96 -15.96
CA ASP A 188 -16.89 1.44 -16.99
C ASP A 188 -17.51 0.30 -17.83
N ASN A 189 -16.79 -0.80 -17.99
CA ASN A 189 -17.20 -1.91 -18.87
C ASN A 189 -17.59 -3.19 -18.12
N LYS A 190 -17.59 -3.15 -16.77
CA LYS A 190 -17.88 -4.32 -15.94
C LYS A 190 -18.71 -3.94 -14.72
N SER A 191 -19.69 -4.77 -14.39
CA SER A 191 -20.34 -4.76 -13.09
C SER A 191 -19.66 -5.78 -12.17
N PHE A 192 -19.52 -5.44 -10.91
CA PHE A 192 -18.96 -6.34 -9.90
C PHE A 192 -20.00 -6.66 -8.85
N ASP A 193 -20.08 -7.94 -8.49
CA ASP A 193 -20.94 -8.41 -7.41
C ASP A 193 -20.33 -8.04 -6.03
N ILE A 194 -18.99 -8.01 -5.95
CA ILE A 194 -18.26 -7.65 -4.73
C ILE A 194 -17.09 -6.73 -5.09
N ILE A 195 -16.87 -5.66 -4.32
CA ILE A 195 -15.68 -4.81 -4.38
C ILE A 195 -14.98 -4.86 -3.02
N CYS A 196 -13.70 -5.24 -2.99
CA CYS A 196 -12.90 -5.36 -1.77
C CYS A 196 -11.90 -4.22 -1.62
N PHE A 197 -12.05 -3.42 -0.57
CA PHE A 197 -11.14 -2.32 -0.22
C PHE A 197 -10.17 -2.72 0.89
N PHE A 198 -8.94 -2.20 0.83
CA PHE A 198 -7.86 -2.50 1.77
C PHE A 198 -7.33 -1.28 2.52
N THR A 199 -7.71 -0.09 2.09
CA THR A 199 -7.28 1.17 2.71
C THR A 199 -8.40 2.23 2.62
N PRO A 200 -8.45 3.18 3.57
CA PRO A 200 -9.35 4.33 3.47
C PRO A 200 -9.14 5.16 2.19
N SER A 201 -7.89 5.24 1.72
CA SER A 201 -7.58 5.95 0.47
C SER A 201 -8.17 5.24 -0.76
N GLY A 202 -8.26 3.89 -0.74
CA GLY A 202 -8.93 3.13 -1.80
C GLY A 202 -10.41 3.45 -1.88
N VAL A 203 -11.09 3.58 -0.73
CA VAL A 203 -12.49 4.02 -0.68
C VAL A 203 -12.64 5.43 -1.25
N ARG A 204 -11.79 6.38 -0.83
CA ARG A 204 -11.80 7.74 -1.38
C ARG A 204 -11.59 7.76 -2.88
N SER A 205 -10.66 6.95 -3.39
CA SER A 205 -10.38 6.84 -4.83
C SER A 205 -11.61 6.43 -5.64
N LEU A 206 -12.48 5.57 -5.09
CA LEU A 206 -13.75 5.26 -5.76
C LEU A 206 -14.57 6.53 -5.98
N PHE A 207 -14.75 7.36 -4.95
CA PHE A 207 -15.55 8.57 -5.04
C PHE A 207 -14.85 9.72 -5.77
N ASP A 208 -13.51 9.74 -5.80
CA ASP A 208 -12.76 10.68 -6.64
C ASP A 208 -13.02 10.42 -8.13
N ASN A 209 -13.15 9.15 -8.53
CA ASN A 209 -13.44 8.75 -9.91
C ASN A 209 -14.96 8.76 -10.22
N TYR A 210 -15.78 8.36 -9.25
CA TYR A 210 -17.24 8.27 -9.37
C TYR A 210 -17.92 9.00 -8.22
N PRO A 211 -18.03 10.35 -8.26
CA PRO A 211 -18.64 11.13 -7.18
C PRO A 211 -20.10 10.75 -6.86
N GLY A 212 -20.81 10.21 -7.86
CA GLY A 212 -22.19 9.73 -7.72
C GLY A 212 -22.30 8.22 -7.56
N PHE A 213 -21.24 7.51 -7.15
CA PHE A 213 -21.30 6.06 -6.98
C PHE A 213 -22.40 5.65 -5.99
N THR A 214 -23.23 4.72 -6.41
CA THR A 214 -24.25 4.06 -5.60
C THR A 214 -24.01 2.56 -5.62
N GLN A 215 -24.13 1.94 -4.46
CA GLN A 215 -23.79 0.53 -4.27
C GLN A 215 -24.67 -0.43 -5.08
N ASN A 216 -25.98 -0.11 -5.31
CA ASN A 216 -26.91 -0.80 -6.20
C ASN A 216 -26.88 -2.34 -6.13
N GLY A 217 -26.71 -2.91 -4.94
CA GLY A 217 -26.64 -4.36 -4.74
C GLY A 217 -25.22 -4.96 -4.84
N THR A 218 -24.20 -4.19 -5.22
CA THR A 218 -22.80 -4.60 -5.10
C THR A 218 -22.44 -4.72 -3.63
N LEU A 219 -21.84 -5.83 -3.21
CA LEU A 219 -21.37 -6.03 -1.84
C LEU A 219 -20.01 -5.37 -1.65
N ILE A 220 -19.81 -4.79 -0.48
CA ILE A 220 -18.54 -4.13 -0.14
C ILE A 220 -17.79 -4.95 0.89
N GLY A 221 -16.57 -5.37 0.52
CA GLY A 221 -15.59 -5.93 1.44
C GLY A 221 -14.61 -4.85 1.91
N ALA A 222 -14.28 -4.82 3.21
CA ALA A 222 -13.27 -3.90 3.74
C ALA A 222 -12.31 -4.59 4.71
N PHE A 223 -11.02 -4.36 4.50
CA PHE A 223 -9.95 -4.87 5.36
C PHE A 223 -9.43 -3.79 6.31
N GLY A 224 -9.55 -4.03 7.61
CA GLY A 224 -9.14 -3.13 8.68
C GLY A 224 -10.22 -2.13 9.09
N ASN A 225 -10.30 -1.86 10.40
CA ASN A 225 -11.33 -1.01 10.99
C ASN A 225 -11.38 0.40 10.38
N ASN A 226 -10.23 0.97 10.04
CA ASN A 226 -10.18 2.29 9.40
C ASN A 226 -10.77 2.28 7.98
N THR A 227 -10.63 1.17 7.25
CA THR A 227 -11.22 1.02 5.92
C THR A 227 -12.73 0.80 6.01
N VAL A 228 -13.18 0.00 6.98
CA VAL A 228 -14.61 -0.19 7.28
C VAL A 228 -15.25 1.16 7.59
N LYS A 229 -14.65 1.91 8.53
CA LYS A 229 -15.15 3.25 8.90
C LYS A 229 -15.17 4.19 7.69
N ALA A 230 -14.14 4.21 6.88
CA ALA A 230 -14.11 5.06 5.68
C ALA A 230 -15.21 4.70 4.67
N GLY A 231 -15.56 3.41 4.53
CA GLY A 231 -16.69 2.96 3.72
C GLY A 231 -18.03 3.45 4.29
N GLU A 232 -18.24 3.23 5.58
CA GLU A 232 -19.47 3.64 6.28
C GLU A 232 -19.63 5.18 6.27
N ASP A 233 -18.56 5.94 6.52
CA ASP A 233 -18.55 7.42 6.46
C ASP A 233 -18.85 7.95 5.04
N ALA A 234 -18.51 7.17 4.01
CA ALA A 234 -18.81 7.48 2.61
C ALA A 234 -20.23 7.01 2.17
N GLY A 235 -21.02 6.45 3.08
CA GLY A 235 -22.39 5.99 2.82
C GLY A 235 -22.49 4.58 2.23
N LEU A 236 -21.42 3.79 2.26
CA LEU A 236 -21.44 2.40 1.84
C LEU A 236 -21.90 1.48 2.97
N CYS A 237 -22.67 0.44 2.66
CA CYS A 237 -22.90 -0.68 3.54
C CYS A 237 -21.72 -1.67 3.40
N VAL A 238 -20.95 -1.87 4.47
CA VAL A 238 -19.83 -2.81 4.45
C VAL A 238 -20.31 -4.19 4.88
N ASP A 239 -20.45 -5.09 3.91
CA ASP A 239 -21.04 -6.43 4.07
C ASP A 239 -20.00 -7.46 4.57
N ILE A 240 -18.75 -7.37 4.09
CA ILE A 240 -17.69 -8.33 4.37
C ILE A 240 -16.56 -7.60 5.10
N LYS A 241 -16.40 -7.87 6.41
CA LYS A 241 -15.39 -7.23 7.26
C LYS A 241 -14.26 -8.19 7.59
N ALA A 242 -13.01 -7.73 7.42
CA ALA A 242 -11.80 -8.41 7.83
C ALA A 242 -10.79 -7.39 8.39
N PRO A 243 -9.86 -7.75 9.29
CA PRO A 243 -9.78 -9.05 9.97
C PRO A 243 -10.84 -9.20 11.07
N THR A 244 -11.28 -10.43 11.30
CA THR A 244 -12.07 -10.83 12.47
C THR A 244 -11.39 -12.00 13.17
N LEU A 245 -11.92 -12.45 14.32
CA LEU A 245 -11.40 -13.64 15.01
C LEU A 245 -11.42 -14.89 14.12
N HIS A 246 -12.40 -15.02 13.23
CA HIS A 246 -12.59 -16.18 12.37
C HIS A 246 -12.05 -15.98 10.95
N THR A 247 -11.93 -14.73 10.51
CA THR A 247 -11.50 -14.37 9.15
C THR A 247 -10.34 -13.37 9.21
N PRO A 248 -9.09 -13.81 9.45
CA PRO A 248 -7.94 -12.95 9.68
C PRO A 248 -7.45 -12.24 8.40
N SER A 249 -7.97 -12.61 7.23
CA SER A 249 -7.62 -12.00 5.94
C SER A 249 -8.88 -11.77 5.09
N MET A 250 -8.76 -10.91 4.08
CA MET A 250 -9.86 -10.72 3.11
C MET A 250 -10.17 -12.02 2.35
N ILE A 251 -9.15 -12.83 2.09
CA ILE A 251 -9.32 -14.13 1.42
C ILE A 251 -10.18 -15.06 2.28
N SER A 252 -9.88 -15.18 3.58
CA SER A 252 -10.68 -15.99 4.50
C SER A 252 -12.10 -15.46 4.69
N ALA A 253 -12.29 -14.13 4.63
CA ALA A 253 -13.61 -13.53 4.70
C ALA A 253 -14.44 -13.81 3.44
N LEU A 254 -13.83 -13.72 2.27
CA LEU A 254 -14.45 -14.10 1.01
C LEU A 254 -14.76 -15.61 0.96
N ASP A 255 -13.85 -16.47 1.43
CA ASP A 255 -14.07 -17.92 1.48
C ASP A 255 -15.27 -18.27 2.37
N SER A 256 -15.36 -17.68 3.56
CA SER A 256 -16.51 -17.85 4.47
C SER A 256 -17.82 -17.40 3.80
N TYR A 257 -17.85 -16.18 3.25
CA TYR A 257 -19.02 -15.62 2.59
C TYR A 257 -19.50 -16.49 1.41
N LEU A 258 -18.58 -16.86 0.51
CA LEU A 258 -18.89 -17.69 -0.67
C LEU A 258 -19.34 -19.11 -0.28
N SER A 259 -18.77 -19.69 0.79
CA SER A 259 -19.18 -20.97 1.32
C SER A 259 -20.62 -20.95 1.83
N GLU A 260 -21.04 -19.89 2.53
CA GLU A 260 -22.40 -19.73 3.05
C GLU A 260 -23.42 -19.65 1.91
N ILE A 261 -23.16 -18.85 0.89
CA ILE A 261 -24.05 -18.74 -0.28
C ILE A 261 -24.15 -20.06 -1.05
N SER A 262 -23.04 -20.79 -1.12
CA SER A 262 -23.02 -22.07 -1.87
C SER A 262 -23.83 -23.19 -1.16
N LYS A 263 -24.06 -23.08 0.15
CA LYS A 263 -24.87 -24.03 0.94
C LYS A 263 -26.38 -23.75 0.86
N VAL A 264 -26.76 -22.53 0.50
CA VAL A 264 -28.17 -22.10 0.41
C VAL A 264 -28.77 -22.42 -0.99
N LYS A 265 -27.96 -22.86 -1.94
CA LYS A 265 -28.35 -23.36 -3.26
C LYS A 265 -28.40 -24.88 -3.29
#